data_06f940d748445c0431ec0440a291bb94
#
_entry.id   06f940d748445c0431ec0440a291bb94
#
_cell.length_a   1.000
_cell.length_b   1.000
_cell.length_c   1.000
_cell.angle_alpha   90.00
_cell.angle_beta   90.00
_cell.angle_gamma   90.00
#
_symmetry.space_group_name_H-M   'P 1'
#
loop_
_entity.id
_entity.type
_entity.pdbx_description
1 polymer ?
#
loop_
_entity_poly.entity_id
_entity_poly.type
_entity_poly.pdbx_seq_one_letter_code
_entity_poly.pdbx_strand_id
1 'polypeptide(L)'
;IALRRINGAEASEWYQPFDSVKISQTDEGCLVIDAPLVCAETLVTNDIVEIESYIYNKEEKLRFRIKGRKDNVICSGGIKIQIEEVEALLKPHLEKPFMIAKKKDEKFGEIAVLLTEDEDIKKVEATIRRLLSGKSDDSNKSSESKSHKYWIPREFRYVEHLPLTETGKPKRSILL
;
A
#
# COMPACT_ATOMS: atom_id res chain seq x y z
N ILE A 1 0.85 -21.25 3.48
CA ILE A 1 1.52 -20.88 2.23
C ILE A 1 2.88 -20.26 2.50
N ALA A 2 2.95 -19.25 3.38
CA ALA A 2 4.20 -18.58 3.72
C ALA A 2 4.12 -18.00 5.13
N LEU A 3 5.27 -17.77 5.76
CA LEU A 3 5.41 -17.13 7.07
C LEU A 3 6.30 -15.89 6.99
N ARG A 4 6.07 -14.93 7.88
CA ARG A 4 6.99 -13.85 8.19
C ARG A 4 7.04 -13.61 9.71
N ARG A 5 8.14 -13.09 10.20
CA ARG A 5 8.23 -12.61 11.59
C ARG A 5 7.70 -11.18 11.66
N ILE A 6 6.74 -10.94 12.55
CA ILE A 6 6.08 -9.63 12.68
C ILE A 6 6.60 -8.78 13.84
N ASN A 7 7.37 -9.40 14.76
CA ASN A 7 7.92 -8.72 15.94
C ASN A 7 9.31 -9.26 16.29
N GLY A 8 10.00 -8.58 17.21
CA GLY A 8 11.35 -8.90 17.65
C GLY A 8 12.43 -8.38 16.70
N ALA A 9 13.70 -8.69 17.00
CA ALA A 9 14.87 -8.21 16.25
C ALA A 9 14.91 -8.72 14.78
N GLU A 10 14.20 -9.80 14.49
CA GLU A 10 14.11 -10.37 13.14
C GLU A 10 12.78 -10.07 12.45
N ALA A 11 12.04 -9.06 12.91
CA ALA A 11 10.83 -8.63 12.23
C ALA A 11 11.14 -8.22 10.79
N SER A 12 10.30 -8.67 9.85
CA SER A 12 10.52 -8.48 8.42
C SER A 12 9.21 -8.28 7.68
N GLU A 13 9.23 -7.53 6.60
CA GLU A 13 8.12 -7.43 5.66
C GLU A 13 8.09 -8.59 4.67
N TRP A 14 9.15 -9.39 4.63
CA TRP A 14 9.31 -10.49 3.70
C TRP A 14 8.68 -11.79 4.21
N TYR A 15 7.81 -12.36 3.37
CA TYR A 15 7.23 -13.67 3.57
C TYR A 15 8.12 -14.75 2.94
N GLN A 16 8.37 -15.81 3.68
CA GLN A 16 9.10 -16.98 3.22
C GLN A 16 8.09 -18.10 2.91
N PRO A 17 7.95 -18.51 1.64
CA PRO A 17 7.11 -19.64 1.29
C PRO A 17 7.58 -20.93 1.97
N PHE A 18 6.67 -21.84 2.27
CA PHE A 18 7.03 -23.21 2.66
C PHE A 18 7.66 -23.94 1.48
N ASP A 19 8.50 -24.93 1.73
CA ASP A 19 9.24 -25.66 0.69
C ASP A 19 8.33 -26.34 -0.36
N SER A 20 7.09 -26.67 0.00
CA SER A 20 6.07 -27.22 -0.90
C SER A 20 5.31 -26.18 -1.74
N VAL A 21 5.62 -24.89 -1.59
CA VAL A 21 4.92 -23.79 -2.23
C VAL A 21 5.84 -23.09 -3.23
N LYS A 22 5.41 -23.00 -4.48
CA LYS A 22 6.08 -22.21 -5.51
C LYS A 22 5.35 -20.87 -5.67
N ILE A 23 6.14 -19.82 -5.85
CA ILE A 23 5.62 -18.47 -6.09
C ILE A 23 6.21 -17.89 -7.37
N SER A 24 5.41 -17.09 -8.05
CA SER A 24 5.82 -16.29 -9.20
C SER A 24 4.97 -15.03 -9.31
N GLN A 25 5.21 -14.23 -10.32
CA GLN A 25 4.42 -13.02 -10.61
C GLN A 25 3.80 -13.09 -12.00
N THR A 26 2.63 -12.49 -12.16
CA THR A 26 2.10 -12.13 -13.48
C THR A 26 2.88 -10.94 -14.07
N ASP A 27 2.67 -10.64 -15.36
CA ASP A 27 3.23 -9.44 -16.02
C ASP A 27 2.79 -8.14 -15.33
N GLU A 28 1.66 -8.16 -14.63
CA GLU A 28 1.13 -7.02 -13.87
C GLU A 28 1.68 -6.96 -12.42
N GLY A 29 2.55 -7.89 -12.03
CA GLY A 29 3.15 -7.96 -10.70
C GLY A 29 2.28 -8.63 -9.64
N CYS A 30 1.18 -9.27 -10.01
CA CYS A 30 0.33 -9.99 -9.05
C CYS A 30 0.94 -11.32 -8.63
N LEU A 31 0.83 -11.67 -7.35
CA LEU A 31 1.34 -12.93 -6.80
C LEU A 31 0.58 -14.13 -7.38
N VAL A 32 1.34 -15.07 -7.89
CA VAL A 32 0.88 -16.39 -8.34
C VAL A 32 1.39 -17.43 -7.35
N ILE A 33 0.50 -18.30 -6.90
CA ILE A 33 0.79 -19.32 -5.87
C ILE A 33 0.45 -20.70 -6.44
N ASP A 34 1.43 -21.58 -6.47
CA ASP A 34 1.26 -23.00 -6.73
C ASP A 34 1.55 -23.76 -5.42
N ALA A 35 0.51 -24.30 -4.81
CA ALA A 35 0.56 -24.96 -3.51
C ALA A 35 -0.29 -26.24 -3.53
N PRO A 36 0.15 -27.32 -4.21
CA PRO A 36 -0.67 -28.50 -4.50
C PRO A 36 -1.14 -29.25 -3.24
N LEU A 37 -0.47 -29.06 -2.10
CA LEU A 37 -0.91 -29.62 -0.81
C LEU A 37 -2.09 -28.84 -0.19
N VAL A 38 -2.41 -27.66 -0.70
CA VAL A 38 -3.49 -26.77 -0.20
C VAL A 38 -4.62 -26.67 -1.22
N CYS A 39 -4.27 -26.47 -2.49
CA CYS A 39 -5.21 -26.35 -3.60
C CYS A 39 -4.57 -26.96 -4.86
N ALA A 40 -5.35 -27.78 -5.58
CA ALA A 40 -4.88 -28.41 -6.81
C ALA A 40 -4.66 -27.40 -7.96
N GLU A 41 -5.35 -26.25 -7.91
CA GLU A 41 -5.24 -25.21 -8.92
C GLU A 41 -4.25 -24.14 -8.52
N THR A 42 -3.52 -23.59 -9.49
CA THR A 42 -2.67 -22.42 -9.31
C THR A 42 -3.54 -21.19 -9.02
N LEU A 43 -3.30 -20.50 -7.93
CA LEU A 43 -4.02 -19.30 -7.52
C LEU A 43 -3.31 -18.04 -8.04
N VAL A 44 -3.99 -17.25 -8.85
CA VAL A 44 -3.58 -15.89 -9.21
C VAL A 44 -4.30 -14.92 -8.30
N THR A 45 -3.54 -14.14 -7.52
CA THR A 45 -4.10 -13.18 -6.56
C THR A 45 -4.21 -11.78 -7.17
N ASN A 46 -4.87 -10.87 -6.45
CA ASN A 46 -4.83 -9.42 -6.75
C ASN A 46 -3.77 -8.68 -5.91
N ASP A 47 -2.92 -9.39 -5.19
CA ASP A 47 -1.88 -8.79 -4.37
C ASP A 47 -0.64 -8.52 -5.21
N ILE A 48 -0.28 -7.25 -5.37
CA ILE A 48 0.96 -6.81 -6.04
C ILE A 48 2.12 -7.09 -5.08
N VAL A 49 3.12 -7.80 -5.57
CA VAL A 49 4.26 -8.22 -4.75
C VAL A 49 5.60 -7.84 -5.39
N GLU A 50 6.61 -7.83 -4.57
CA GLU A 50 8.01 -7.87 -4.97
C GLU A 50 8.55 -9.23 -4.56
N ILE A 51 9.21 -9.93 -5.47
CA ILE A 51 9.86 -11.23 -5.23
C ILE A 51 11.36 -11.02 -5.38
N GLU A 52 12.12 -11.56 -4.45
CA GLU A 52 13.58 -11.59 -4.55
C GLU A 52 14.13 -12.96 -4.14
N SER A 53 15.31 -13.30 -4.67
CA SER A 53 16.06 -14.47 -4.22
C SER A 53 17.02 -14.09 -3.09
N TYR A 54 17.28 -15.04 -2.20
CA TYR A 54 18.27 -14.92 -1.13
C TYR A 54 18.91 -16.26 -0.84
N ILE A 55 20.12 -16.25 -0.30
CA ILE A 55 20.83 -17.48 0.05
C ILE A 55 20.52 -17.85 1.51
N TYR A 56 19.99 -19.05 1.71
CA TYR A 56 19.75 -19.63 3.03
C TYR A 56 20.31 -21.06 3.07
N ASN A 57 21.21 -21.35 4.01
CA ASN A 57 21.88 -22.66 4.14
C ASN A 57 22.55 -23.14 2.84
N LYS A 58 23.17 -22.25 2.07
CA LYS A 58 23.79 -22.48 0.75
C LYS A 58 22.81 -22.85 -0.37
N GLU A 59 21.53 -22.72 -0.15
CA GLU A 59 20.48 -22.88 -1.16
C GLU A 59 19.89 -21.52 -1.53
N GLU A 60 19.59 -21.33 -2.80
CA GLU A 60 18.84 -20.17 -3.26
C GLU A 60 17.35 -20.38 -2.99
N LYS A 61 16.73 -19.45 -2.24
CA LYS A 61 15.32 -19.46 -1.90
C LYS A 61 14.67 -18.15 -2.34
N LEU A 62 13.36 -18.21 -2.60
CA LEU A 62 12.57 -17.03 -2.91
C LEU A 62 11.86 -16.54 -1.65
N ARG A 63 11.70 -15.20 -1.57
CA ARG A 63 10.82 -14.54 -0.62
C ARG A 63 10.04 -13.43 -1.31
N PHE A 64 8.91 -13.05 -0.74
CA PHE A 64 8.11 -11.97 -1.31
C PHE A 64 7.61 -11.02 -0.24
N ARG A 65 7.36 -9.78 -0.64
CA ARG A 65 6.63 -8.81 0.18
C ARG A 65 5.46 -8.23 -0.59
N ILE A 66 4.38 -7.96 0.13
CA ILE A 66 3.17 -7.38 -0.43
C ILE A 66 3.35 -5.87 -0.49
N LYS A 67 3.20 -5.28 -1.70
CA LYS A 67 3.21 -3.84 -1.93
C LYS A 67 1.82 -3.22 -1.78
N GLY A 68 0.79 -3.97 -2.14
CA GLY A 68 -0.60 -3.56 -2.09
C GLY A 68 -1.48 -4.43 -2.97
N ARG A 69 -2.66 -3.94 -3.31
CA ARG A 69 -3.59 -4.66 -4.17
C ARG A 69 -3.78 -3.96 -5.50
N LYS A 70 -3.92 -4.74 -6.58
CA LYS A 70 -4.24 -4.24 -7.92
C LYS A 70 -5.53 -3.40 -7.91
N ASP A 71 -6.53 -3.79 -7.11
CA ASP A 71 -7.81 -3.09 -6.97
C ASP A 71 -7.67 -1.70 -6.32
N ASN A 72 -6.59 -1.49 -5.55
CA ASN A 72 -6.34 -0.27 -4.79
C ASN A 72 -5.37 0.70 -5.49
N VAL A 73 -5.09 0.50 -6.78
CA VAL A 73 -4.36 1.47 -7.58
C VAL A 73 -5.31 2.56 -8.05
N ILE A 74 -4.92 3.83 -7.86
CA ILE A 74 -5.59 5.02 -8.40
C ILE A 74 -4.86 5.43 -9.66
N CYS A 75 -5.58 5.54 -10.78
CA CYS A 75 -5.03 6.03 -12.04
C CYS A 75 -5.41 7.50 -12.25
N SER A 76 -4.58 8.43 -11.74
CA SER A 76 -4.85 9.86 -11.76
C SER A 76 -4.00 10.58 -12.81
N GLY A 77 -4.61 11.03 -13.90
CA GLY A 77 -3.91 11.74 -14.97
C GLY A 77 -2.73 10.95 -15.58
N GLY A 78 -2.88 9.63 -15.69
CA GLY A 78 -1.85 8.73 -16.22
C GLY A 78 -0.82 8.26 -15.17
N ILE A 79 -0.91 8.73 -13.94
CA ILE A 79 -0.02 8.32 -12.84
C ILE A 79 -0.72 7.23 -12.01
N LYS A 80 -0.03 6.12 -11.80
CA LYS A 80 -0.48 5.04 -10.92
C LYS A 80 -0.03 5.33 -9.48
N ILE A 81 -1.00 5.37 -8.57
CA ILE A 81 -0.79 5.64 -7.14
C ILE A 81 -1.27 4.43 -6.35
N GLN A 82 -0.37 3.76 -5.64
CA GLN A 82 -0.72 2.66 -4.77
C GLN A 82 -1.21 3.20 -3.44
N ILE A 83 -2.47 2.92 -3.09
CA ILE A 83 -3.10 3.45 -1.87
C ILE A 83 -2.31 3.06 -0.61
N GLU A 84 -1.90 1.80 -0.51
CA GLU A 84 -1.20 1.27 0.65
C GLU A 84 0.16 1.94 0.87
N GLU A 85 0.86 2.33 -0.19
CA GLU A 85 2.14 3.07 -0.08
C GLU A 85 1.91 4.48 0.46
N VAL A 86 0.86 5.16 -0.01
CA VAL A 86 0.49 6.49 0.51
C VAL A 86 0.11 6.40 1.98
N GLU A 87 -0.75 5.44 2.34
CA GLU A 87 -1.18 5.26 3.73
C GLU A 87 -0.03 4.89 4.67
N ALA A 88 0.88 4.00 4.24
CA ALA A 88 2.06 3.64 5.02
C ALA A 88 2.96 4.85 5.31
N LEU A 89 3.13 5.73 4.31
CA LEU A 89 3.91 6.96 4.46
C LEU A 89 3.24 7.97 5.41
N LEU A 90 1.91 8.09 5.37
CA LEU A 90 1.17 9.05 6.18
C LEU A 90 0.94 8.59 7.63
N LYS A 91 0.86 7.28 7.86
CA LYS A 91 0.52 6.68 9.15
C LYS A 91 1.34 7.18 10.35
N PRO A 92 2.67 7.39 10.26
CA PRO A 92 3.45 7.91 11.39
C PRO A 92 3.15 9.37 11.75
N HIS A 93 2.44 10.10 10.89
CA HIS A 93 2.24 11.55 10.98
C HIS A 93 0.80 11.96 11.27
N LEU A 94 -0.13 11.02 11.27
CA LEU A 94 -1.55 11.25 11.55
C LEU A 94 -1.96 10.45 12.79
N GLU A 95 -2.53 11.15 13.78
CA GLU A 95 -2.91 10.56 15.07
C GLU A 95 -4.26 9.85 15.02
N LYS A 96 -5.19 10.40 14.21
CA LYS A 96 -6.53 9.86 14.09
C LYS A 96 -6.63 8.87 12.94
N PRO A 97 -7.58 7.92 12.99
CA PRO A 97 -7.83 7.00 11.89
C PRO A 97 -8.08 7.73 10.57
N PHE A 98 -7.52 7.19 9.52
CA PHE A 98 -7.72 7.70 8.16
C PHE A 98 -7.63 6.57 7.14
N MET A 99 -8.13 6.83 5.95
CA MET A 99 -7.97 5.95 4.79
C MET A 99 -7.95 6.77 3.50
N ILE A 100 -7.30 6.23 2.49
CA ILE A 100 -7.38 6.74 1.12
C ILE A 100 -8.44 5.94 0.37
N ALA A 101 -9.37 6.66 -0.25
CA ALA A 101 -10.36 6.11 -1.17
C ALA A 101 -10.14 6.69 -2.57
N LYS A 102 -10.65 6.01 -3.58
CA LYS A 102 -10.65 6.51 -4.95
C LYS A 102 -12.03 7.00 -5.36
N LYS A 103 -12.05 8.08 -6.11
CA LYS A 103 -13.24 8.69 -6.67
C LYS A 103 -13.04 8.93 -8.16
N LYS A 104 -14.08 8.71 -8.96
CA LYS A 104 -14.07 9.08 -10.38
C LYS A 104 -14.00 10.59 -10.54
N ASP A 105 -13.22 11.05 -11.50
CA ASP A 105 -13.04 12.46 -11.84
C ASP A 105 -13.00 12.64 -13.36
N GLU A 106 -13.74 13.61 -13.89
CA GLU A 106 -13.87 13.83 -15.33
C GLU A 106 -12.55 14.23 -16.00
N LYS A 107 -11.69 14.96 -15.28
CA LYS A 107 -10.43 15.48 -15.82
C LYS A 107 -9.28 14.50 -15.68
N PHE A 108 -9.23 13.77 -14.55
CA PHE A 108 -8.09 12.93 -14.18
C PHE A 108 -8.36 11.43 -14.27
N GLY A 109 -9.59 11.02 -14.60
CA GLY A 109 -10.07 9.64 -14.56
C GLY A 109 -10.41 9.21 -13.14
N GLU A 110 -9.42 9.18 -12.26
CA GLU A 110 -9.58 8.93 -10.83
C GLU A 110 -8.78 9.93 -10.00
N ILE A 111 -9.25 10.20 -8.78
CA ILE A 111 -8.54 11.01 -7.79
C ILE A 111 -8.49 10.30 -6.45
N ALA A 112 -7.43 10.58 -5.67
CA ALA A 112 -7.33 10.20 -4.28
C ALA A 112 -8.16 11.13 -3.40
N VAL A 113 -8.97 10.56 -2.51
CA VAL A 113 -9.72 11.25 -1.46
C VAL A 113 -9.26 10.72 -0.12
N LEU A 114 -8.84 11.59 0.80
CA LEU A 114 -8.55 11.19 2.17
C LEU A 114 -9.80 11.34 3.01
N LEU A 115 -10.17 10.25 3.67
CA LEU A 115 -11.19 10.22 4.71
C LEU A 115 -10.49 10.11 6.06
N THR A 116 -10.93 10.90 7.05
CA THR A 116 -10.34 10.85 8.40
C THR A 116 -11.39 11.15 9.47
N GLU A 117 -11.16 10.58 10.66
CA GLU A 117 -11.94 10.87 11.88
C GLU A 117 -11.38 12.09 12.64
N ASP A 118 -10.47 12.85 12.02
CA ASP A 118 -9.97 14.11 12.57
C ASP A 118 -10.83 15.28 12.06
N GLU A 119 -11.46 16.00 12.99
CA GLU A 119 -12.31 17.17 12.67
C GLU A 119 -11.49 18.35 12.10
N ASP A 120 -10.20 18.45 12.46
CA ASP A 120 -9.33 19.50 11.95
C ASP A 120 -8.73 19.13 10.58
N ILE A 121 -9.59 19.09 9.59
CA ILE A 121 -9.21 18.79 8.20
C ILE A 121 -8.11 19.73 7.68
N LYS A 122 -8.10 21.00 8.09
CA LYS A 122 -7.07 21.96 7.65
C LYS A 122 -5.69 21.58 8.16
N LYS A 123 -5.59 21.14 9.42
CA LYS A 123 -4.34 20.64 10.02
C LYS A 123 -3.86 19.38 9.30
N VAL A 124 -4.77 18.43 9.06
CA VAL A 124 -4.47 17.18 8.32
C VAL A 124 -3.95 17.50 6.91
N GLU A 125 -4.67 18.33 6.16
CA GLU A 125 -4.27 18.73 4.81
C GLU A 125 -2.90 19.42 4.78
N ALA A 126 -2.65 20.38 5.68
CA ALA A 126 -1.37 21.09 5.79
C ALA A 126 -0.22 20.11 6.08
N THR A 127 -0.42 19.16 6.99
CA THR A 127 0.55 18.13 7.35
C THR A 127 0.90 17.27 6.12
N ILE A 128 -0.10 16.76 5.42
CA ILE A 128 0.09 15.90 4.23
C ILE A 128 0.77 16.66 3.09
N ARG A 129 0.34 17.89 2.81
CA ARG A 129 0.96 18.71 1.77
C ARG A 129 2.42 18.99 2.08
N ARG A 130 2.78 19.29 3.32
CA ARG A 130 4.17 19.48 3.75
C ARG A 130 5.01 18.22 3.53
N LEU A 131 4.51 17.05 3.96
CA LEU A 131 5.21 15.76 3.85
C LEU A 131 5.45 15.36 2.39
N LEU A 132 4.41 15.43 1.55
CA LEU A 132 4.46 14.91 0.18
C LEU A 132 5.07 15.90 -0.83
N SER A 133 5.14 17.21 -0.51
CA SER A 133 5.76 18.19 -1.40
C SER A 133 7.29 18.25 -1.31
N GLY A 134 7.90 17.49 -0.40
CA GLY A 134 9.37 17.44 -0.24
C GLY A 134 9.98 18.74 0.29
N LYS A 135 9.19 19.65 0.87
CA LYS A 135 9.68 20.84 1.57
C LYS A 135 9.98 20.46 3.02
N SER A 136 11.10 19.79 3.26
CA SER A 136 11.69 19.69 4.58
C SER A 136 12.61 20.89 4.79
N ASP A 137 12.41 21.63 5.89
CA ASP A 137 13.28 22.75 6.30
C ASP A 137 14.68 22.29 6.77
N ASP A 138 15.01 21.03 6.65
CA ASP A 138 16.31 20.48 7.03
C ASP A 138 17.27 20.44 5.83
N SER A 139 18.17 21.43 5.82
CA SER A 139 19.31 21.59 4.89
C SER A 139 20.40 20.51 5.01
N ASN A 140 20.14 19.35 5.58
CA ASN A 140 21.15 18.33 5.85
C ASN A 140 20.67 16.89 5.66
N LYS A 141 20.05 16.56 4.50
CA LYS A 141 20.00 15.17 4.03
C LYS A 141 20.20 15.09 2.52
N SER A 142 21.44 14.80 2.15
CA SER A 142 21.80 14.20 0.87
C SER A 142 21.08 12.87 0.72
N SER A 143 20.36 12.74 -0.34
CA SER A 143 19.85 11.60 -1.09
C SER A 143 18.34 11.64 -1.32
N GLU A 144 17.99 11.91 -2.60
CA GLU A 144 16.77 11.49 -3.29
C GLU A 144 15.45 11.51 -2.48
N SER A 145 15.05 12.65 -1.94
CA SER A 145 13.64 12.79 -1.57
C SER A 145 12.83 12.93 -2.86
N LYS A 146 12.39 11.81 -3.41
CA LYS A 146 11.43 11.78 -4.52
C LYS A 146 10.21 12.59 -4.06
N SER A 147 9.99 13.75 -4.66
CA SER A 147 8.79 14.53 -4.41
C SER A 147 7.56 13.70 -4.76
N HIS A 148 6.77 13.34 -3.76
CA HIS A 148 5.54 12.57 -3.93
C HIS A 148 4.32 13.49 -4.15
N LYS A 149 4.53 14.65 -4.77
CA LYS A 149 3.48 15.67 -4.98
C LYS A 149 2.21 15.14 -5.67
N TYR A 150 2.36 14.10 -6.50
CA TYR A 150 1.23 13.45 -7.18
C TYR A 150 0.41 12.53 -6.26
N TRP A 151 0.95 12.18 -5.10
CA TRP A 151 0.28 11.35 -4.09
C TRP A 151 -0.60 12.18 -3.15
N ILE A 152 -0.52 13.52 -3.22
CA ILE A 152 -1.34 14.41 -2.40
C ILE A 152 -2.81 14.19 -2.78
N PRO A 153 -3.68 13.78 -1.83
CA PRO A 153 -5.10 13.67 -2.09
C PRO A 153 -5.67 15.00 -2.60
N ARG A 154 -6.59 14.92 -3.54
CA ARG A 154 -7.25 16.12 -4.08
C ARG A 154 -8.43 16.58 -3.25
N GLU A 155 -9.03 15.65 -2.50
CA GLU A 155 -10.10 15.95 -1.56
C GLU A 155 -9.73 15.41 -0.17
N PHE A 156 -10.15 16.16 0.86
CA PHE A 156 -10.02 15.80 2.27
C PHE A 156 -11.39 15.89 2.90
N ARG A 157 -11.84 14.84 3.59
CA ARG A 157 -13.16 14.78 4.18
C ARG A 157 -13.10 14.22 5.60
N TYR A 158 -13.80 14.90 6.49
CA TYR A 158 -14.12 14.37 7.80
C TYR A 158 -15.23 13.31 7.69
N VAL A 159 -15.10 12.25 8.44
CA VAL A 159 -16.13 11.22 8.66
C VAL A 159 -16.16 10.88 10.14
N GLU A 160 -17.35 10.69 10.70
CA GLU A 160 -17.49 10.28 12.10
C GLU A 160 -16.86 8.92 12.36
N HIS A 161 -17.03 7.99 11.41
CA HIS A 161 -16.40 6.66 11.41
C HIS A 161 -15.95 6.30 10.00
N LEU A 162 -14.75 5.72 9.91
CA LEU A 162 -14.26 5.20 8.63
C LEU A 162 -15.15 4.07 8.14
N PRO A 163 -15.53 4.07 6.85
CA PRO A 163 -16.34 3.00 6.28
C PRO A 163 -15.56 1.69 6.22
N LEU A 164 -16.08 0.69 6.94
CA LEU A 164 -15.53 -0.66 6.99
C LEU A 164 -16.48 -1.66 6.35
N THR A 165 -15.95 -2.78 5.90
CA THR A 165 -16.72 -3.97 5.52
C THR A 165 -17.21 -4.68 6.78
N GLU A 166 -18.13 -5.64 6.63
CA GLU A 166 -18.58 -6.51 7.73
C GLU A 166 -17.45 -7.25 8.44
N THR A 167 -16.34 -7.47 7.73
CA THR A 167 -15.11 -8.10 8.26
C THR A 167 -14.11 -7.12 8.85
N GLY A 168 -14.48 -5.84 9.01
CA GLY A 168 -13.65 -4.79 9.59
C GLY A 168 -12.52 -4.27 8.67
N LYS A 169 -12.55 -4.59 7.37
CA LYS A 169 -11.57 -4.06 6.40
C LYS A 169 -12.03 -2.72 5.83
N PRO A 170 -11.10 -1.81 5.47
CA PRO A 170 -11.44 -0.54 4.81
C PRO A 170 -12.28 -0.76 3.56
N LYS A 171 -13.47 -0.15 3.50
CA LYS A 171 -14.34 -0.17 2.31
C LYS A 171 -13.94 1.00 1.40
N ARG A 172 -13.00 0.76 0.46
CA ARG A 172 -12.40 1.80 -0.39
C ARG A 172 -13.24 2.17 -1.62
N SER A 173 -14.15 1.29 -2.03
CA SER A 173 -15.12 1.56 -3.10
C SER A 173 -16.33 2.28 -2.53
N ILE A 174 -16.18 3.56 -2.28
CA ILE A 174 -17.29 4.41 -1.84
C ILE A 174 -17.76 5.20 -3.07
N LEU A 175 -19.06 5.15 -3.34
CA LEU A 175 -19.69 6.12 -4.21
C LEU A 175 -19.71 7.45 -3.45
N LEU A 176 -18.66 8.25 -3.64
CA LEU A 176 -18.52 9.59 -3.07
C LEU A 176 -19.14 10.62 -4.01
#